data_f5ff962c1a24ba7e71bee5d8ba022fe4
#
_entry.id   f5ff962c1a24ba7e71bee5d8ba022fe4
#
_cell.length_a   1.000
_cell.length_b   1.000
_cell.length_c   1.000
_cell.angle_alpha   90.00
_cell.angle_beta   90.00
_cell.angle_gamma   90.00
#
_symmetry.space_group_name_H-M   'P 1'
#
loop_
_entity.id
_entity.type
_entity.pdbx_description
1 polymer ?
#
loop_
_entity_poly.entity_id
_entity_poly.type
_entity_poly.pdbx_seq_one_letter_code
_entity_poly.pdbx_strand_id
1 'polypeptide(L)'
;MHARRTACKLCRTYLAAGNFRTQAKRGMESKGREIMEEFGIKTSIHFGKNALEYLKKLQGAGIFIVTDPFMVESGLVERITGYLEKDRCTIFSNVVPDPPLELVIEGVKEVIKHRPDTLIALGGGSAIDEAKAIMHFSRQIGNLPDMEFIAVPTTSGTGSEVTSFAVITDREKGIKYPLVDQSLLPDTAILDASLVKSVPKTVVADTGMDVLTHALEAYVSTKANAFTDALAEKAAVTVLRYLIRSYTSQEDFRAREEMHNASCMAGLAFDRTSLGVNHAIAHNIGGKFKVPHGRTNAVLLPYVVEFNADMKEFNPRAYTRAAEKYAAIAQLAGIGGGNVRAGVKNLVREIRKMQEQMKMPFGFKDCGILPEEYQKQKDAVAQGALADACIRTNPRDVSREDVLELLKRAYQGIR
;
A
#
# COMPACT_ATOMS: atom_id res chain seq x y z
N MET A 1 12.41 -9.58 33.96
CA MET A 1 11.45 -10.65 33.65
C MET A 1 10.00 -10.16 33.61
N HIS A 2 9.56 -9.27 34.50
CA HIS A 2 8.17 -8.79 34.57
C HIS A 2 7.75 -7.98 33.33
N ALA A 3 8.56 -7.03 32.88
CA ALA A 3 8.28 -6.22 31.69
C ALA A 3 8.15 -7.05 30.38
N ARG A 4 8.88 -8.18 30.27
CA ARG A 4 8.80 -9.08 29.12
C ARG A 4 7.44 -9.79 28.99
N ARG A 5 6.83 -10.19 30.11
CA ARG A 5 5.51 -10.82 30.11
C ARG A 5 4.39 -9.80 29.90
N THR A 6 4.58 -8.57 30.37
CA THR A 6 3.59 -7.50 30.26
C THR A 6 3.45 -7.01 28.81
N ALA A 7 4.56 -6.76 28.09
CA ALA A 7 4.53 -6.32 26.69
C ALA A 7 3.86 -7.39 25.79
N CYS A 8 4.23 -8.66 25.93
CA CYS A 8 3.64 -9.77 25.16
C CYS A 8 2.13 -9.91 25.43
N LYS A 9 1.71 -9.79 26.70
CA LYS A 9 0.30 -9.94 27.09
C LYS A 9 -0.53 -8.74 26.65
N LEU A 10 0.00 -7.51 26.73
CA LEU A 10 -0.69 -6.30 26.31
C LEU A 10 -0.85 -6.22 24.78
N CYS A 11 0.19 -6.48 23.99
CA CYS A 11 0.06 -6.53 22.53
C CYS A 11 -0.96 -7.58 22.09
N ARG A 12 -0.92 -8.81 22.67
CA ARG A 12 -1.89 -9.87 22.37
C ARG A 12 -3.30 -9.51 22.86
N THR A 13 -3.45 -8.89 24.03
CA THR A 13 -4.75 -8.46 24.57
C THR A 13 -5.35 -7.33 23.76
N TYR A 14 -4.54 -6.37 23.32
CA TYR A 14 -4.98 -5.27 22.47
C TYR A 14 -5.47 -5.76 21.12
N LEU A 15 -4.74 -6.67 20.49
CA LEU A 15 -5.14 -7.32 19.23
C LEU A 15 -6.36 -8.24 19.42
N ALA A 16 -6.46 -8.95 20.53
CA ALA A 16 -7.57 -9.88 20.81
C ALA A 16 -8.86 -9.16 21.24
N ALA A 17 -8.75 -8.00 21.88
CA ALA A 17 -9.91 -7.23 22.36
C ALA A 17 -10.71 -6.57 21.21
N GLY A 18 -10.22 -6.66 19.96
CA GLY A 18 -10.91 -6.06 18.79
C GLY A 18 -11.16 -4.55 18.99
N ASN A 19 -10.35 -3.88 19.83
CA ASN A 19 -10.46 -2.45 20.11
C ASN A 19 -10.13 -1.57 18.88
N PHE A 20 -10.19 -2.14 17.69
CA PHE A 20 -10.32 -1.45 16.41
C PHE A 20 -11.73 -0.88 16.23
N ARG A 21 -12.31 -0.33 17.28
CA ARG A 21 -13.38 0.61 17.10
C ARG A 21 -12.75 1.83 16.45
N THR A 22 -12.76 1.85 15.12
CA THR A 22 -12.87 3.11 14.41
C THR A 22 -13.73 4.01 15.28
N GLN A 23 -13.21 5.14 15.72
CA GLN A 23 -14.04 6.29 16.04
C GLN A 23 -14.65 6.80 14.73
N ALA A 24 -15.38 5.94 14.04
CA ALA A 24 -16.49 6.35 13.25
C ALA A 24 -17.47 6.93 14.28
N LYS A 25 -17.36 8.23 14.52
CA LYS A 25 -18.42 8.99 15.15
C LYS A 25 -19.68 8.47 14.50
N ARG A 26 -20.61 7.95 15.33
CA ARG A 26 -21.96 7.61 14.91
C ARG A 26 -22.49 8.80 14.14
N GLY A 27 -22.40 8.75 12.82
CA GLY A 27 -23.20 9.59 11.95
C GLY A 27 -24.64 9.13 12.15
N MET A 28 -25.36 9.83 13.00
CA MET A 28 -26.81 9.81 12.94
C MET A 28 -27.17 10.23 11.52
N GLU A 29 -27.93 9.38 10.83
CA GLU A 29 -28.59 9.72 9.59
C GLU A 29 -29.39 11.01 9.80
N SER A 30 -28.82 12.13 9.43
CA SER A 30 -29.51 13.41 9.30
C SER A 30 -29.70 13.67 7.80
N LYS A 31 -30.88 13.36 7.31
CA LYS A 31 -31.34 13.84 6.00
C LYS A 31 -31.12 15.36 5.93
N GLY A 32 -30.25 15.79 4.99
CA GLY A 32 -30.28 17.15 4.47
C GLY A 32 -29.37 18.20 5.12
N ARG A 33 -28.27 17.83 5.81
CA ARG A 33 -27.19 18.79 6.12
C ARG A 33 -25.98 18.52 5.24
N GLU A 34 -25.54 19.52 4.49
CA GLU A 34 -24.21 19.53 3.89
C GLU A 34 -23.18 19.32 4.99
N ILE A 35 -22.46 18.19 4.94
CA ILE A 35 -21.42 17.86 5.92
C ILE A 35 -20.16 18.49 5.41
N MET A 36 -19.52 19.35 6.21
CA MET A 36 -18.18 19.86 5.93
C MET A 36 -17.19 18.69 5.94
N GLU A 37 -16.49 18.49 4.83
CA GLU A 37 -15.42 17.51 4.70
C GLU A 37 -14.07 18.19 4.92
N GLU A 38 -13.11 17.47 5.52
CA GLU A 38 -11.75 17.95 5.77
C GLU A 38 -10.75 17.05 5.05
N PHE A 39 -9.85 17.67 4.30
CA PHE A 39 -8.68 17.03 3.71
C PHE A 39 -7.41 17.68 4.24
N GLY A 40 -6.61 16.93 4.99
CA GLY A 40 -5.33 17.39 5.55
C GLY A 40 -4.22 16.36 5.30
N ILE A 41 -3.00 16.82 5.07
CA ILE A 41 -1.79 15.99 5.00
C ILE A 41 -1.00 16.27 6.27
N LYS A 42 -0.85 15.25 7.13
CA LYS A 42 -0.10 15.36 8.39
C LYS A 42 1.40 15.21 8.13
N THR A 43 1.77 14.23 7.29
CA THR A 43 3.16 13.89 7.00
C THR A 43 3.84 14.97 6.17
N SER A 44 4.98 15.49 6.62
CA SER A 44 5.84 16.37 5.83
C SER A 44 6.61 15.55 4.81
N ILE A 45 6.57 15.89 3.52
CA ILE A 45 7.16 15.10 2.44
C ILE A 45 8.39 15.82 1.88
N HIS A 46 9.57 15.23 2.07
CA HIS A 46 10.83 15.68 1.47
C HIS A 46 11.17 14.77 0.29
N PHE A 47 11.30 15.33 -0.89
CA PHE A 47 11.47 14.55 -2.11
C PHE A 47 12.48 15.16 -3.08
N GLY A 48 12.95 14.37 -4.04
CA GLY A 48 13.87 14.77 -5.07
C GLY A 48 15.34 14.50 -4.71
N LYS A 49 16.22 15.07 -5.52
CA LYS A 49 17.69 14.87 -5.38
C LYS A 49 18.17 15.41 -4.04
N ASN A 50 18.92 14.59 -3.31
CA ASN A 50 19.45 14.92 -1.98
C ASN A 50 18.40 15.06 -0.88
N ALA A 51 17.21 14.47 -1.04
CA ALA A 51 16.18 14.51 0.02
C ALA A 51 16.70 13.99 1.37
N LEU A 52 17.65 13.05 1.35
CA LEU A 52 18.35 12.52 2.55
C LEU A 52 19.11 13.57 3.35
N GLU A 53 19.44 14.74 2.79
CA GLU A 53 20.10 15.82 3.54
C GLU A 53 19.23 16.35 4.70
N TYR A 54 17.91 16.10 4.65
CA TYR A 54 17.01 16.39 5.78
C TYR A 54 17.51 15.75 7.08
N LEU A 55 18.09 14.55 7.01
CA LEU A 55 18.59 13.82 8.18
C LEU A 55 19.68 14.58 8.97
N LYS A 56 20.40 15.51 8.35
CA LYS A 56 21.39 16.36 9.03
C LYS A 56 20.78 17.22 10.13
N LYS A 57 19.46 17.45 10.12
CA LYS A 57 18.75 18.19 11.20
C LYS A 57 18.63 17.38 12.48
N LEU A 58 18.86 16.06 12.44
CA LEU A 58 18.74 15.16 13.57
C LEU A 58 20.06 15.01 14.37
N GLN A 59 21.04 15.89 14.14
CA GLN A 59 22.30 15.87 14.88
C GLN A 59 22.00 16.07 16.37
N GLY A 60 22.66 15.24 17.21
CA GLY A 60 22.46 15.23 18.66
C GLY A 60 21.30 14.35 19.13
N ALA A 61 20.41 13.88 18.25
CA ALA A 61 19.31 13.00 18.62
C ALA A 61 19.72 11.53 18.78
N GLY A 62 19.10 10.81 19.69
CA GLY A 62 19.15 9.35 19.75
C GLY A 62 18.27 8.74 18.67
N ILE A 63 18.83 7.94 17.76
CA ILE A 63 18.16 7.41 16.60
C ILE A 63 17.93 5.90 16.72
N PHE A 64 16.71 5.43 16.43
CA PHE A 64 16.39 4.01 16.29
C PHE A 64 15.97 3.70 14.85
N ILE A 65 16.76 2.89 14.14
CA ILE A 65 16.52 2.55 12.74
C ILE A 65 15.91 1.16 12.67
N VAL A 66 14.68 1.06 12.12
CA VAL A 66 14.00 -0.20 11.83
C VAL A 66 14.17 -0.52 10.36
N THR A 67 14.74 -1.68 10.05
CA THR A 67 15.11 -2.06 8.69
C THR A 67 15.18 -3.58 8.53
N ASP A 68 15.40 -4.05 7.30
CA ASP A 68 15.61 -5.46 7.00
C ASP A 68 17.12 -5.77 6.79
N PRO A 69 17.53 -7.06 6.83
CA PRO A 69 18.92 -7.44 6.67
C PRO A 69 19.53 -6.99 5.33
N PHE A 70 18.74 -6.95 4.25
CA PHE A 70 19.23 -6.54 2.93
C PHE A 70 19.65 -5.07 2.92
N MET A 71 18.97 -4.19 3.65
CA MET A 71 19.38 -2.78 3.74
C MET A 71 20.75 -2.61 4.42
N VAL A 72 21.09 -3.49 5.36
CA VAL A 72 22.42 -3.54 5.99
C VAL A 72 23.44 -4.08 4.99
N GLU A 73 23.19 -5.24 4.40
CA GLU A 73 24.10 -5.91 3.47
C GLU A 73 24.41 -5.09 2.20
N SER A 74 23.41 -4.32 1.74
CA SER A 74 23.53 -3.45 0.55
C SER A 74 24.22 -2.11 0.81
N GLY A 75 24.56 -1.78 2.07
CA GLY A 75 25.18 -0.51 2.44
C GLY A 75 24.20 0.68 2.48
N LEU A 76 22.90 0.44 2.38
CA LEU A 76 21.90 1.52 2.46
C LEU A 76 21.76 2.08 3.87
N VAL A 77 21.95 1.26 4.90
CA VAL A 77 22.00 1.72 6.30
C VAL A 77 23.18 2.67 6.51
N GLU A 78 24.38 2.31 6.03
CA GLU A 78 25.59 3.14 6.11
C GLU A 78 25.41 4.47 5.39
N ARG A 79 24.68 4.45 4.27
CA ARG A 79 24.35 5.68 3.55
C ARG A 79 23.46 6.61 4.36
N ILE A 80 22.45 6.09 5.08
CA ILE A 80 21.59 6.88 5.96
C ILE A 80 22.38 7.37 7.18
N THR A 81 23.09 6.48 7.87
CA THR A 81 23.88 6.84 9.06
C THR A 81 25.04 7.78 8.75
N GLY A 82 25.47 7.89 7.47
CA GLY A 82 26.42 8.90 7.02
C GLY A 82 25.97 10.34 7.17
N TYR A 83 24.67 10.59 7.33
CA TYR A 83 24.09 11.90 7.64
C TYR A 83 23.88 12.13 9.14
N LEU A 84 24.08 11.11 9.99
CA LEU A 84 23.78 11.08 11.42
C LEU A 84 25.04 10.89 12.24
N GLU A 85 24.94 11.08 13.55
CA GLU A 85 25.97 10.71 14.51
C GLU A 85 25.90 9.20 14.78
N LYS A 86 26.82 8.42 14.22
CA LYS A 86 26.78 6.95 14.24
C LYS A 86 26.68 6.35 15.64
N ASP A 87 27.38 6.92 16.61
CA ASP A 87 27.40 6.43 17.98
C ASP A 87 26.06 6.61 18.71
N ARG A 88 25.14 7.37 18.12
CA ARG A 88 23.77 7.59 18.62
C ARG A 88 22.73 6.78 17.88
N CYS A 89 23.13 5.96 16.90
CA CYS A 89 22.23 5.14 16.11
C CYS A 89 22.17 3.71 16.65
N THR A 90 20.97 3.25 16.97
CA THR A 90 20.66 1.83 17.22
C THR A 90 19.96 1.24 15.99
N ILE A 91 20.47 0.14 15.45
CA ILE A 91 19.91 -0.51 14.26
C ILE A 91 19.18 -1.78 14.68
N PHE A 92 17.89 -1.86 14.34
CA PHE A 92 17.05 -3.03 14.46
C PHE A 92 16.78 -3.58 13.04
N SER A 93 17.54 -4.61 12.65
CA SER A 93 17.59 -5.14 11.27
C SER A 93 16.90 -6.49 11.10
N ASN A 94 15.92 -6.81 11.97
CA ASN A 94 15.28 -8.13 11.97
C ASN A 94 13.97 -8.16 11.15
N VAL A 95 13.63 -7.09 10.43
CA VAL A 95 12.40 -7.02 9.64
C VAL A 95 12.37 -8.12 8.58
N VAL A 96 11.22 -8.75 8.46
CA VAL A 96 10.93 -9.77 7.44
C VAL A 96 9.63 -9.43 6.69
N PRO A 97 9.42 -9.98 5.48
CA PRO A 97 8.13 -9.85 4.80
C PRO A 97 6.96 -10.34 5.67
N ASP A 98 5.83 -9.63 5.63
CA ASP A 98 4.67 -9.88 6.48
C ASP A 98 5.04 -9.87 7.97
N PRO A 99 5.42 -8.72 8.53
CA PRO A 99 6.09 -8.60 9.83
C PRO A 99 5.29 -9.30 10.94
N PRO A 100 5.92 -10.25 11.66
CA PRO A 100 5.26 -11.00 12.70
C PRO A 100 5.21 -10.21 14.02
N LEU A 101 4.16 -10.44 14.79
CA LEU A 101 3.96 -9.80 16.09
C LEU A 101 5.15 -10.00 17.05
N GLU A 102 5.84 -11.13 16.96
CA GLU A 102 7.00 -11.44 17.79
C GLU A 102 8.14 -10.45 17.57
N LEU A 103 8.44 -10.07 16.32
CA LEU A 103 9.48 -9.09 16.00
C LEU A 103 9.06 -7.67 16.40
N VAL A 104 7.78 -7.33 16.25
CA VAL A 104 7.26 -6.06 16.78
C VAL A 104 7.50 -5.97 18.30
N ILE A 105 7.23 -7.04 19.06
CA ILE A 105 7.49 -7.10 20.51
C ILE A 105 8.97 -6.94 20.83
N GLU A 106 9.86 -7.52 20.03
CA GLU A 106 11.32 -7.33 20.19
C GLU A 106 11.72 -5.88 19.96
N GLY A 107 11.26 -5.27 18.86
CA GLY A 107 11.52 -3.85 18.56
C GLY A 107 11.00 -2.92 19.65
N VAL A 108 9.80 -3.17 20.20
CA VAL A 108 9.25 -2.43 21.34
C VAL A 108 10.17 -2.49 22.56
N LYS A 109 10.73 -3.66 22.89
CA LYS A 109 11.66 -3.81 24.02
C LYS A 109 12.94 -2.99 23.81
N GLU A 110 13.49 -3.03 22.60
CA GLU A 110 14.70 -2.28 22.28
C GLU A 110 14.43 -0.76 22.29
N VAL A 111 13.30 -0.29 21.79
CA VAL A 111 12.91 1.14 21.87
C VAL A 111 12.75 1.58 23.33
N ILE A 112 12.10 0.80 24.18
CA ILE A 112 11.94 1.11 25.61
C ILE A 112 13.31 1.16 26.32
N LYS A 113 14.25 0.29 25.96
CA LYS A 113 15.60 0.23 26.53
C LYS A 113 16.45 1.42 26.11
N HIS A 114 16.43 1.78 24.82
CA HIS A 114 17.29 2.82 24.26
C HIS A 114 16.71 4.23 24.37
N ARG A 115 15.38 4.35 24.48
CA ARG A 115 14.64 5.63 24.60
C ARG A 115 15.07 6.66 23.54
N PRO A 116 14.97 6.32 22.25
CA PRO A 116 15.41 7.22 21.19
C PRO A 116 14.50 8.46 21.10
N ASP A 117 15.04 9.54 20.53
CA ASP A 117 14.30 10.76 20.20
C ASP A 117 13.58 10.63 18.85
N THR A 118 14.15 9.83 17.95
CA THR A 118 13.64 9.64 16.58
C THR A 118 13.66 8.16 16.21
N LEU A 119 12.56 7.69 15.59
CA LEU A 119 12.48 6.37 14.95
C LEU A 119 12.48 6.56 13.44
N ILE A 120 13.42 5.91 12.74
CA ILE A 120 13.51 5.90 11.28
C ILE A 120 13.15 4.52 10.77
N ALA A 121 12.14 4.44 9.88
CA ALA A 121 11.88 3.24 9.10
C ALA A 121 12.61 3.33 7.76
N LEU A 122 13.57 2.45 7.51
CA LEU A 122 14.29 2.35 6.24
C LEU A 122 13.97 1.03 5.57
N GLY A 123 13.24 1.06 4.46
CA GLY A 123 12.89 -0.16 3.74
C GLY A 123 11.59 -0.06 2.94
N GLY A 124 11.08 -1.20 2.51
CA GLY A 124 9.77 -1.31 1.87
C GLY A 124 8.62 -1.26 2.87
N GLY A 125 7.40 -1.56 2.40
CA GLY A 125 6.19 -1.53 3.23
C GLY A 125 6.30 -2.32 4.52
N SER A 126 6.92 -3.50 4.51
CA SER A 126 7.09 -4.33 5.72
C SER A 126 7.90 -3.63 6.81
N ALA A 127 8.99 -2.95 6.44
CA ALA A 127 9.81 -2.22 7.40
C ALA A 127 9.06 -1.00 7.98
N ILE A 128 8.31 -0.30 7.14
CA ILE A 128 7.51 0.85 7.58
C ILE A 128 6.36 0.38 8.48
N ASP A 129 5.65 -0.70 8.12
CA ASP A 129 4.56 -1.25 8.90
C ASP A 129 5.02 -1.79 10.27
N GLU A 130 6.17 -2.48 10.31
CA GLU A 130 6.77 -2.93 11.56
C GLU A 130 7.18 -1.75 12.45
N ALA A 131 7.80 -0.72 11.87
CA ALA A 131 8.17 0.51 12.57
C ALA A 131 6.95 1.25 13.15
N LYS A 132 5.87 1.36 12.38
CA LYS A 132 4.58 1.90 12.85
C LYS A 132 4.05 1.15 14.06
N ALA A 133 4.06 -0.18 14.00
CA ALA A 133 3.60 -1.01 15.10
C ALA A 133 4.52 -0.89 16.33
N ILE A 134 5.85 -0.91 16.14
CA ILE A 134 6.82 -0.69 17.21
C ILE A 134 6.57 0.67 17.88
N MET A 135 6.45 1.73 17.09
CA MET A 135 6.17 3.08 17.59
C MET A 135 4.88 3.13 18.41
N HIS A 136 3.77 2.62 17.83
CA HIS A 136 2.46 2.64 18.46
C HIS A 136 2.46 1.92 19.81
N PHE A 137 2.97 0.70 19.86
CA PHE A 137 2.99 -0.08 21.09
C PHE A 137 4.02 0.45 22.12
N SER A 138 5.13 1.02 21.68
CA SER A 138 6.11 1.64 22.58
C SER A 138 5.54 2.85 23.30
N ARG A 139 4.77 3.70 22.61
CA ARG A 139 4.07 4.84 23.23
C ARG A 139 3.05 4.39 24.28
N GLN A 140 2.31 3.31 24.00
CA GLN A 140 1.28 2.80 24.92
C GLN A 140 1.86 2.11 26.17
N ILE A 141 2.97 1.38 26.03
CA ILE A 141 3.53 0.53 27.09
C ILE A 141 4.66 1.23 27.84
N GLY A 142 5.47 2.00 27.14
CA GLY A 142 6.76 2.47 27.64
C GLY A 142 6.73 3.80 28.39
N ASN A 143 5.60 4.49 28.42
CA ASN A 143 5.52 5.87 28.91
C ASN A 143 6.69 6.73 28.36
N LEU A 144 6.92 6.62 27.06
CA LEU A 144 8.00 7.31 26.36
C LEU A 144 7.56 8.73 25.97
N PRO A 145 8.51 9.69 25.90
CA PRO A 145 8.23 10.98 25.29
C PRO A 145 7.82 10.81 23.83
N ASP A 146 7.25 11.84 23.25
CA ASP A 146 6.96 11.84 21.81
C ASP A 146 8.26 11.68 21.02
N MET A 147 8.31 10.64 20.20
CA MET A 147 9.39 10.38 19.25
C MET A 147 8.97 10.88 17.88
N GLU A 148 9.87 11.54 17.18
CA GLU A 148 9.66 11.82 15.74
C GLU A 148 9.70 10.51 14.95
N PHE A 149 8.76 10.34 14.03
CA PHE A 149 8.70 9.17 13.16
C PHE A 149 8.99 9.55 11.70
N ILE A 150 10.09 9.05 11.17
CA ILE A 150 10.54 9.30 9.81
C ILE A 150 10.47 8.02 9.00
N ALA A 151 9.77 8.04 7.86
CA ALA A 151 9.75 6.94 6.92
C ALA A 151 10.62 7.24 5.69
N VAL A 152 11.50 6.31 5.35
CA VAL A 152 12.42 6.38 4.19
C VAL A 152 12.17 5.15 3.32
N PRO A 153 11.20 5.19 2.39
CA PRO A 153 10.84 4.06 1.56
C PRO A 153 11.95 3.73 0.55
N THR A 154 12.22 2.44 0.39
CA THR A 154 13.18 1.90 -0.60
C THR A 154 12.48 1.11 -1.71
N THR A 155 11.15 1.14 -1.76
CA THR A 155 10.33 0.60 -2.84
C THR A 155 9.30 1.64 -3.26
N SER A 156 8.89 1.61 -4.52
CA SER A 156 7.83 2.48 -5.06
C SER A 156 6.57 1.64 -5.23
N GLY A 157 5.77 1.52 -4.18
CA GLY A 157 4.63 0.60 -4.19
C GLY A 157 3.56 0.86 -3.15
N THR A 158 3.86 0.65 -1.90
CA THR A 158 2.86 0.56 -0.83
C THR A 158 2.29 1.90 -0.37
N GLY A 159 3.03 3.00 -0.54
CA GLY A 159 2.63 4.29 0.02
C GLY A 159 2.56 4.31 1.56
N SER A 160 3.15 3.31 2.23
CA SER A 160 3.06 3.19 3.69
C SER A 160 3.67 4.39 4.41
N GLU A 161 4.60 5.11 3.78
CA GLU A 161 5.21 6.32 4.33
C GLU A 161 4.25 7.49 4.57
N VAL A 162 3.03 7.41 4.04
CA VAL A 162 2.00 8.48 4.17
C VAL A 162 0.62 7.95 4.56
N THR A 163 0.55 6.72 5.07
CA THR A 163 -0.73 6.08 5.43
C THR A 163 -0.87 5.83 6.93
N SER A 164 -2.10 5.85 7.40
CA SER A 164 -2.50 5.66 8.80
C SER A 164 -2.73 4.20 9.18
N PHE A 165 -2.22 3.24 8.40
CA PHE A 165 -2.37 1.83 8.71
C PHE A 165 -1.06 1.05 8.56
N ALA A 166 -1.01 -0.12 9.21
CA ALA A 166 0.05 -1.10 9.10
C ALA A 166 -0.55 -2.51 9.15
N VAL A 167 0.10 -3.47 8.52
CA VAL A 167 -0.36 -4.87 8.55
C VAL A 167 0.65 -5.72 9.31
N ILE A 168 0.20 -6.34 10.41
CA ILE A 168 1.01 -7.22 11.25
C ILE A 168 0.46 -8.64 11.22
N THR A 169 1.32 -9.62 11.21
CA THR A 169 0.95 -11.04 11.12
C THR A 169 1.04 -11.73 12.48
N ASP A 170 -0.04 -12.35 12.92
CA ASP A 170 -0.02 -13.32 14.02
C ASP A 170 0.23 -14.73 13.41
N ARG A 171 1.46 -15.20 13.52
CA ARG A 171 1.85 -16.50 12.96
C ARG A 171 1.22 -17.68 13.68
N GLU A 172 0.92 -17.55 14.97
CA GLU A 172 0.28 -18.62 15.75
C GLU A 172 -1.16 -18.86 15.25
N LYS A 173 -1.86 -17.78 14.89
CA LYS A 173 -3.25 -17.88 14.41
C LYS A 173 -3.35 -17.91 12.89
N GLY A 174 -2.26 -17.59 12.17
CA GLY A 174 -2.27 -17.44 10.71
C GLY A 174 -3.14 -16.29 10.22
N ILE A 175 -3.24 -15.21 11.01
CA ILE A 175 -4.11 -14.05 10.73
C ILE A 175 -3.28 -12.79 10.53
N LYS A 176 -3.61 -12.01 9.51
CA LYS A 176 -3.10 -10.64 9.32
C LYS A 176 -4.03 -9.65 10.01
N TYR A 177 -3.47 -8.82 10.88
CA TYR A 177 -4.18 -7.76 11.60
C TYR A 177 -3.85 -6.41 10.99
N PRO A 178 -4.82 -5.71 10.37
CA PRO A 178 -4.65 -4.31 10.02
C PRO A 178 -4.72 -3.47 11.28
N LEU A 179 -3.68 -2.70 11.56
CA LEU A 179 -3.68 -1.62 12.52
C LEU A 179 -4.11 -0.34 11.79
N VAL A 180 -5.12 0.35 12.27
CA VAL A 180 -5.61 1.59 11.65
C VAL A 180 -5.77 2.66 12.72
N ASP A 181 -4.87 3.63 12.71
CA ASP A 181 -4.87 4.74 13.67
C ASP A 181 -4.10 5.93 13.11
N GLN A 182 -4.57 7.16 13.35
CA GLN A 182 -3.89 8.38 12.91
C GLN A 182 -2.51 8.57 13.54
N SER A 183 -2.24 7.95 14.69
CA SER A 183 -0.93 7.96 15.33
C SER A 183 0.13 7.12 14.59
N LEU A 184 -0.28 6.28 13.63
CA LEU A 184 0.61 5.50 12.77
C LEU A 184 1.18 6.31 11.60
N LEU A 185 0.62 7.48 11.30
CA LEU A 185 1.15 8.36 10.26
C LEU A 185 2.56 8.82 10.64
N PRO A 186 3.56 8.62 9.75
CA PRO A 186 4.86 9.25 9.93
C PRO A 186 4.76 10.77 10.01
N ASP A 187 5.61 11.39 10.80
CA ASP A 187 5.72 12.85 10.86
C ASP A 187 6.42 13.36 9.60
N THR A 188 7.40 12.58 9.10
CA THR A 188 8.18 12.92 7.90
C THR A 188 8.33 11.70 6.99
N ALA A 189 8.17 11.91 5.68
CA ALA A 189 8.52 10.96 4.63
C ALA A 189 9.66 11.53 3.78
N ILE A 190 10.70 10.72 3.53
CA ILE A 190 11.85 11.14 2.70
C ILE A 190 11.91 10.26 1.45
N LEU A 191 11.60 10.85 0.31
CA LEU A 191 11.55 10.18 -0.99
C LEU A 191 12.82 10.49 -1.80
N ASP A 192 13.82 9.63 -1.71
CA ASP A 192 15.06 9.73 -2.49
C ASP A 192 15.14 8.58 -3.51
N ALA A 193 14.93 8.90 -4.78
CA ALA A 193 14.89 7.92 -5.87
C ALA A 193 16.21 7.13 -6.03
N SER A 194 17.32 7.60 -5.47
CA SER A 194 18.58 6.86 -5.48
C SER A 194 18.54 5.60 -4.61
N LEU A 195 17.61 5.52 -3.64
CA LEU A 195 17.41 4.34 -2.79
C LEU A 195 16.65 3.22 -3.52
N VAL A 196 15.89 3.55 -4.56
CA VAL A 196 15.13 2.59 -5.36
C VAL A 196 15.83 2.19 -6.66
N LYS A 197 17.06 2.66 -6.89
CA LYS A 197 17.82 2.39 -8.12
C LYS A 197 18.10 0.89 -8.31
N SER A 198 18.50 0.19 -7.26
CA SER A 198 18.90 -1.21 -7.30
C SER A 198 17.75 -2.22 -7.13
N VAL A 199 16.51 -1.74 -7.02
CA VAL A 199 15.35 -2.64 -6.86
C VAL A 199 15.22 -3.58 -8.05
N PRO A 200 15.09 -4.91 -7.82
CA PRO A 200 14.96 -5.90 -8.88
C PRO A 200 13.76 -5.65 -9.80
N LYS A 201 13.90 -5.97 -11.08
CA LYS A 201 12.84 -5.74 -12.09
C LYS A 201 11.50 -6.37 -11.72
N THR A 202 11.51 -7.56 -11.13
CA THR A 202 10.29 -8.24 -10.68
C THR A 202 9.57 -7.46 -9.60
N VAL A 203 10.31 -6.88 -8.66
CA VAL A 203 9.76 -6.03 -7.61
C VAL A 203 9.22 -4.72 -8.20
N VAL A 204 9.97 -4.09 -9.13
CA VAL A 204 9.50 -2.87 -9.83
C VAL A 204 8.18 -3.12 -10.57
N ALA A 205 8.03 -4.28 -11.23
CA ALA A 205 6.80 -4.64 -11.91
C ALA A 205 5.64 -4.83 -10.92
N ASP A 206 5.84 -5.66 -9.89
CA ASP A 206 4.82 -5.95 -8.89
C ASP A 206 4.39 -4.68 -8.15
N THR A 207 5.35 -3.89 -7.63
CA THR A 207 5.04 -2.68 -6.86
C THR A 207 4.48 -1.55 -7.73
N GLY A 208 4.97 -1.40 -8.96
CA GLY A 208 4.46 -0.38 -9.87
C GLY A 208 3.02 -0.64 -10.32
N MET A 209 2.66 -1.90 -10.57
CA MET A 209 1.27 -2.28 -10.84
C MET A 209 0.39 -2.13 -9.61
N ASP A 210 0.94 -2.31 -8.43
CA ASP A 210 0.26 -2.04 -7.16
C ASP A 210 -0.09 -0.55 -7.02
N VAL A 211 0.86 0.34 -7.33
CA VAL A 211 0.60 1.80 -7.37
C VAL A 211 -0.52 2.15 -8.33
N LEU A 212 -0.54 1.53 -9.53
CA LEU A 212 -1.63 1.75 -10.49
C LEU A 212 -2.98 1.30 -9.92
N THR A 213 -2.98 0.15 -9.24
CA THR A 213 -4.20 -0.37 -8.61
C THR A 213 -4.68 0.53 -7.49
N HIS A 214 -3.79 0.96 -6.59
CA HIS A 214 -4.08 1.94 -5.54
C HIS A 214 -4.71 3.20 -6.12
N ALA A 215 -4.06 3.78 -7.14
CA ALA A 215 -4.51 5.02 -7.75
C ALA A 215 -5.89 4.86 -8.42
N LEU A 216 -6.11 3.78 -9.20
CA LEU A 216 -7.38 3.56 -9.88
C LEU A 216 -8.51 3.25 -8.91
N GLU A 217 -8.28 2.46 -7.85
CA GLU A 217 -9.31 2.19 -6.84
C GLU A 217 -9.62 3.42 -6.00
N ALA A 218 -8.60 4.18 -5.57
CA ALA A 218 -8.81 5.45 -4.87
C ALA A 218 -9.62 6.44 -5.71
N TYR A 219 -9.31 6.53 -7.02
CA TYR A 219 -9.96 7.46 -7.93
C TYR A 219 -11.45 7.18 -8.13
N VAL A 220 -11.86 5.91 -8.17
CA VAL A 220 -13.26 5.53 -8.36
C VAL A 220 -14.00 5.24 -7.05
N SER A 221 -13.33 5.29 -5.91
CA SER A 221 -13.92 5.02 -4.59
C SER A 221 -15.18 5.86 -4.35
N THR A 222 -16.14 5.30 -3.60
CA THR A 222 -17.34 6.04 -3.16
C THR A 222 -17.00 7.20 -2.22
N LYS A 223 -15.79 7.21 -1.62
CA LYS A 223 -15.27 8.28 -0.77
C LYS A 223 -14.36 9.26 -1.52
N ALA A 224 -14.21 9.11 -2.83
CA ALA A 224 -13.37 9.98 -3.64
C ALA A 224 -13.94 11.40 -3.70
N ASN A 225 -13.07 12.39 -3.54
CA ASN A 225 -13.37 13.82 -3.60
C ASN A 225 -12.33 14.55 -4.47
N ALA A 226 -12.52 15.84 -4.69
CA ALA A 226 -11.67 16.62 -5.59
C ALA A 226 -10.18 16.59 -5.24
N PHE A 227 -9.82 16.53 -3.95
CA PHE A 227 -8.42 16.49 -3.51
C PHE A 227 -7.81 15.11 -3.72
N THR A 228 -8.52 14.05 -3.33
CA THR A 228 -8.06 12.67 -3.56
C THR A 228 -8.04 12.33 -5.05
N ASP A 229 -8.98 12.85 -5.83
CA ASP A 229 -9.02 12.70 -7.29
C ASP A 229 -7.77 13.30 -7.95
N ALA A 230 -7.35 14.50 -7.56
CA ALA A 230 -6.15 15.12 -8.10
C ALA A 230 -4.89 14.30 -7.85
N LEU A 231 -4.75 13.69 -6.66
CA LEU A 231 -3.61 12.85 -6.30
C LEU A 231 -3.65 11.50 -7.03
N ALA A 232 -4.81 10.82 -7.02
CA ALA A 232 -4.99 9.52 -7.63
C ALA A 232 -4.87 9.59 -9.17
N GLU A 233 -5.45 10.60 -9.80
CA GLU A 233 -5.34 10.85 -11.24
C GLU A 233 -3.88 11.08 -11.64
N LYS A 234 -3.18 11.98 -10.93
CA LYS A 234 -1.76 12.24 -11.19
C LYS A 234 -0.92 10.99 -11.01
N ALA A 235 -1.16 10.21 -9.97
CA ALA A 235 -0.46 8.95 -9.73
C ALA A 235 -0.70 7.95 -10.86
N ALA A 236 -1.95 7.68 -11.24
CA ALA A 236 -2.30 6.74 -12.30
C ALA A 236 -1.66 7.11 -13.65
N VAL A 237 -1.79 8.39 -14.06
CA VAL A 237 -1.20 8.90 -15.31
C VAL A 237 0.33 8.81 -15.28
N THR A 238 0.96 9.06 -14.13
CA THR A 238 2.41 8.93 -13.96
C THR A 238 2.85 7.48 -14.12
N VAL A 239 2.16 6.53 -13.49
CA VAL A 239 2.47 5.09 -13.64
C VAL A 239 2.35 4.65 -15.10
N LEU A 240 1.26 5.00 -15.79
CA LEU A 240 1.05 4.65 -17.20
C LEU A 240 2.18 5.19 -18.12
N ARG A 241 2.81 6.31 -17.76
CA ARG A 241 3.90 6.93 -18.55
C ARG A 241 5.30 6.40 -18.19
N TYR A 242 5.55 6.07 -16.93
CA TYR A 242 6.90 5.86 -16.43
C TYR A 242 7.22 4.44 -15.96
N LEU A 243 6.22 3.59 -15.64
CA LEU A 243 6.49 2.27 -15.10
C LEU A 243 7.34 1.39 -16.03
N ILE A 244 7.02 1.34 -17.31
CA ILE A 244 7.80 0.54 -18.28
C ILE A 244 9.22 1.07 -18.40
N ARG A 245 9.43 2.38 -18.40
CA ARG A 245 10.77 2.99 -18.40
C ARG A 245 11.56 2.63 -17.14
N SER A 246 10.92 2.77 -15.97
CA SER A 246 11.50 2.40 -14.68
C SER A 246 11.85 0.90 -14.60
N TYR A 247 11.03 0.03 -15.19
CA TYR A 247 11.28 -1.41 -15.29
C TYR A 247 12.43 -1.74 -16.25
N THR A 248 12.49 -1.05 -17.37
CA THR A 248 13.46 -1.36 -18.45
C THR A 248 14.86 -0.93 -18.08
N SER A 249 15.02 0.25 -17.50
CA SER A 249 16.32 0.84 -17.16
C SER A 249 16.43 1.25 -15.70
N GLN A 250 17.44 0.72 -15.01
CA GLN A 250 17.82 1.16 -13.66
C GLN A 250 18.47 2.55 -13.67
N GLU A 251 19.03 2.97 -14.80
CA GLU A 251 19.70 4.24 -14.98
C GLU A 251 18.74 5.38 -15.36
N ASP A 252 17.47 5.08 -15.67
CA ASP A 252 16.44 6.11 -15.88
C ASP A 252 16.00 6.68 -14.53
N PHE A 253 16.86 7.52 -13.96
CA PHE A 253 16.64 8.13 -12.65
C PHE A 253 15.31 8.90 -12.60
N ARG A 254 14.97 9.61 -13.69
CA ARG A 254 13.70 10.33 -13.76
C ARG A 254 12.51 9.38 -13.66
N ALA A 255 12.52 8.26 -14.37
CA ALA A 255 11.42 7.31 -14.29
C ALA A 255 11.31 6.69 -12.89
N ARG A 256 12.44 6.44 -12.22
CA ARG A 256 12.45 5.98 -10.82
C ARG A 256 11.86 7.00 -9.87
N GLU A 257 12.25 8.26 -10.01
CA GLU A 257 11.75 9.37 -9.19
C GLU A 257 10.24 9.58 -9.39
N GLU A 258 9.78 9.61 -10.65
CA GLU A 258 8.36 9.78 -10.96
C GLU A 258 7.52 8.61 -10.39
N MET A 259 8.02 7.37 -10.48
CA MET A 259 7.34 6.21 -9.87
C MET A 259 7.32 6.28 -8.34
N HIS A 260 8.40 6.78 -7.72
CA HIS A 260 8.49 6.93 -6.27
C HIS A 260 7.49 7.98 -5.77
N ASN A 261 7.42 9.12 -6.45
CA ASN A 261 6.45 10.16 -6.18
C ASN A 261 5.00 9.69 -6.44
N ALA A 262 4.76 8.90 -7.50
CA ALA A 262 3.44 8.35 -7.79
C ALA A 262 2.96 7.38 -6.69
N SER A 263 3.85 6.58 -6.13
CA SER A 263 3.56 5.70 -4.99
C SER A 263 3.07 6.50 -3.77
N CYS A 264 3.78 7.56 -3.42
CA CYS A 264 3.41 8.46 -2.33
C CYS A 264 2.06 9.15 -2.59
N MET A 265 1.86 9.70 -3.80
CA MET A 265 0.58 10.33 -4.16
C MET A 265 -0.60 9.35 -4.10
N ALA A 266 -0.42 8.12 -4.58
CA ALA A 266 -1.44 7.08 -4.45
C ALA A 266 -1.72 6.76 -2.97
N GLY A 267 -0.67 6.69 -2.13
CA GLY A 267 -0.77 6.51 -0.68
C GLY A 267 -1.63 7.58 -0.01
N LEU A 268 -1.36 8.85 -0.28
CA LEU A 268 -2.14 9.98 0.22
C LEU A 268 -3.61 9.91 -0.21
N ALA A 269 -3.88 9.45 -1.44
CA ALA A 269 -5.24 9.32 -1.94
C ALA A 269 -5.99 8.20 -1.21
N PHE A 270 -5.45 6.97 -1.23
CA PHE A 270 -6.17 5.83 -0.69
C PHE A 270 -6.24 5.80 0.85
N ASP A 271 -5.33 6.47 1.55
CA ASP A 271 -5.46 6.63 3.01
C ASP A 271 -6.78 7.33 3.39
N ARG A 272 -7.30 8.19 2.52
CA ARG A 272 -8.56 8.90 2.71
C ARG A 272 -9.76 8.18 2.11
N THR A 273 -9.59 7.58 0.94
CA THR A 273 -10.68 6.97 0.18
C THR A 273 -10.90 5.50 0.49
N SER A 274 -9.93 4.84 1.15
CA SER A 274 -9.81 3.38 1.13
C SER A 274 -9.68 2.86 -0.32
N LEU A 275 -9.76 1.57 -0.50
CA LEU A 275 -9.56 0.86 -1.76
C LEU A 275 -10.88 0.21 -2.23
N GLY A 276 -10.83 -0.88 -2.99
CA GLY A 276 -12.00 -1.52 -3.56
C GLY A 276 -11.89 -3.05 -3.63
N VAL A 277 -12.66 -3.63 -4.52
CA VAL A 277 -12.78 -5.08 -4.70
C VAL A 277 -11.47 -5.74 -5.17
N ASN A 278 -10.60 -5.00 -5.87
CA ASN A 278 -9.31 -5.54 -6.29
C ASN A 278 -8.47 -5.92 -5.07
N HIS A 279 -8.27 -5.00 -4.15
CA HIS A 279 -7.53 -5.24 -2.92
C HIS A 279 -8.24 -6.22 -1.99
N ALA A 280 -9.57 -6.14 -1.87
CA ALA A 280 -10.35 -7.09 -1.08
C ALA A 280 -10.11 -8.54 -1.52
N ILE A 281 -10.03 -8.81 -2.82
CA ILE A 281 -9.68 -10.13 -3.35
C ILE A 281 -8.20 -10.43 -3.15
N ALA A 282 -7.31 -9.47 -3.44
CA ALA A 282 -5.86 -9.66 -3.38
C ALA A 282 -5.36 -10.05 -1.99
N HIS A 283 -5.88 -9.44 -0.93
CA HIS A 283 -5.54 -9.78 0.46
C HIS A 283 -5.81 -11.26 0.76
N ASN A 284 -6.92 -11.78 0.25
CA ASN A 284 -7.32 -13.17 0.49
C ASN A 284 -6.53 -14.17 -0.38
N ILE A 285 -6.20 -13.82 -1.61
CA ILE A 285 -5.33 -14.64 -2.49
C ILE A 285 -3.92 -14.72 -1.89
N GLY A 286 -3.32 -13.57 -1.52
CA GLY A 286 -1.99 -13.53 -0.91
C GLY A 286 -1.88 -14.37 0.35
N GLY A 287 -2.90 -14.30 1.23
CA GLY A 287 -2.94 -15.09 2.47
C GLY A 287 -3.04 -16.61 2.25
N LYS A 288 -3.73 -17.06 1.19
CA LYS A 288 -3.99 -18.49 0.94
C LYS A 288 -2.99 -19.14 -0.01
N PHE A 289 -2.58 -18.43 -1.05
CA PHE A 289 -1.75 -18.97 -2.13
C PHE A 289 -0.32 -18.43 -2.16
N LYS A 290 0.01 -17.50 -1.26
CA LYS A 290 1.36 -16.88 -1.14
C LYS A 290 1.85 -16.22 -2.42
N VAL A 291 0.92 -15.74 -3.27
CA VAL A 291 1.26 -14.92 -4.43
C VAL A 291 1.62 -13.52 -3.94
N PRO A 292 2.72 -12.89 -4.43
CA PRO A 292 3.08 -11.54 -4.05
C PRO A 292 1.93 -10.55 -4.25
N HIS A 293 1.74 -9.64 -3.30
CA HIS A 293 0.60 -8.73 -3.24
C HIS A 293 0.40 -7.91 -4.52
N GLY A 294 1.44 -7.18 -4.96
CA GLY A 294 1.36 -6.36 -6.17
C GLY A 294 1.12 -7.19 -7.45
N ARG A 295 1.64 -8.43 -7.50
CA ARG A 295 1.37 -9.37 -8.59
C ARG A 295 -0.09 -9.81 -8.61
N THR A 296 -0.65 -10.07 -7.44
CA THR A 296 -2.07 -10.41 -7.30
C THR A 296 -2.95 -9.27 -7.77
N ASN A 297 -2.63 -8.04 -7.36
CA ASN A 297 -3.32 -6.84 -7.79
C ASN A 297 -3.23 -6.65 -9.32
N ALA A 298 -2.04 -6.84 -9.89
CA ALA A 298 -1.84 -6.74 -11.33
C ALA A 298 -2.71 -7.71 -12.13
N VAL A 299 -2.79 -8.98 -11.70
CA VAL A 299 -3.61 -10.01 -12.37
C VAL A 299 -5.10 -9.66 -12.33
N LEU A 300 -5.58 -9.11 -11.22
CA LEU A 300 -7.00 -8.76 -11.03
C LEU A 300 -7.40 -7.48 -11.78
N LEU A 301 -6.51 -6.50 -11.84
CA LEU A 301 -6.81 -5.13 -12.24
C LEU A 301 -7.61 -4.99 -13.56
N PRO A 302 -7.24 -5.65 -14.69
CA PRO A 302 -8.00 -5.52 -15.92
C PRO A 302 -9.47 -5.92 -15.77
N TYR A 303 -9.73 -6.99 -15.02
CA TYR A 303 -11.08 -7.52 -14.81
C TYR A 303 -11.91 -6.65 -13.88
N VAL A 304 -11.26 -6.06 -12.85
CA VAL A 304 -11.92 -5.16 -11.90
C VAL A 304 -12.26 -3.83 -12.57
N VAL A 305 -11.41 -3.29 -13.43
CA VAL A 305 -11.72 -2.08 -14.21
C VAL A 305 -12.95 -2.32 -15.10
N GLU A 306 -13.03 -3.46 -15.80
CA GLU A 306 -14.19 -3.82 -16.59
C GLU A 306 -15.45 -4.00 -15.74
N PHE A 307 -15.33 -4.67 -14.59
CA PHE A 307 -16.42 -4.89 -13.65
C PHE A 307 -16.98 -3.57 -13.11
N ASN A 308 -16.13 -2.69 -12.61
CA ASN A 308 -16.53 -1.40 -12.02
C ASN A 308 -17.08 -0.43 -13.08
N ALA A 309 -16.61 -0.51 -14.31
CA ALA A 309 -17.13 0.31 -15.42
C ALA A 309 -18.56 -0.10 -15.83
N ASP A 310 -18.96 -1.34 -15.57
CA ASP A 310 -20.31 -1.90 -15.86
C ASP A 310 -20.85 -1.59 -17.25
N MET A 311 -20.04 -1.82 -18.28
CA MET A 311 -20.41 -1.51 -19.66
C MET A 311 -21.08 -2.69 -20.38
N LYS A 312 -22.08 -3.31 -19.76
CA LYS A 312 -22.82 -4.45 -20.35
C LYS A 312 -23.62 -4.03 -21.57
N GLU A 313 -24.29 -2.87 -21.51
CA GLU A 313 -25.07 -2.35 -22.61
C GLU A 313 -24.20 -1.73 -23.70
N PHE A 314 -24.58 -1.93 -24.98
CA PHE A 314 -23.80 -1.40 -26.11
C PHE A 314 -23.88 0.13 -26.19
N ASN A 315 -25.06 0.71 -25.96
CA ASN A 315 -25.32 2.15 -25.94
C ASN A 315 -26.07 2.51 -24.66
N PRO A 316 -25.42 2.63 -23.52
CA PRO A 316 -26.05 3.04 -22.29
C PRO A 316 -26.55 4.49 -22.41
N ARG A 317 -27.71 4.79 -21.83
CA ARG A 317 -28.22 6.17 -21.75
C ARG A 317 -27.31 7.06 -20.91
N ALA A 318 -26.64 6.46 -19.90
CA ALA A 318 -25.62 7.10 -19.09
C ALA A 318 -24.56 6.06 -18.72
N TYR A 319 -23.29 6.49 -18.66
CA TYR A 319 -22.20 5.67 -18.13
C TYR A 319 -22.15 5.80 -16.60
N THR A 320 -21.57 4.80 -15.94
CA THR A 320 -21.27 4.90 -14.53
C THR A 320 -20.18 5.94 -14.27
N ARG A 321 -20.19 6.58 -13.09
CA ARG A 321 -19.10 7.49 -12.69
C ARG A 321 -17.73 6.82 -12.79
N ALA A 322 -17.62 5.53 -12.47
CA ALA A 322 -16.37 4.78 -12.60
C ALA A 322 -15.91 4.67 -14.05
N ALA A 323 -16.81 4.38 -15.00
CA ALA A 323 -16.49 4.32 -16.43
C ALA A 323 -15.99 5.68 -16.95
N GLU A 324 -16.64 6.78 -16.58
CA GLU A 324 -16.23 8.13 -16.95
C GLU A 324 -14.84 8.47 -16.41
N LYS A 325 -14.57 8.16 -15.14
CA LYS A 325 -13.27 8.36 -14.50
C LYS A 325 -12.17 7.51 -15.14
N TYR A 326 -12.41 6.27 -15.44
CA TYR A 326 -11.43 5.42 -16.15
C TYR A 326 -11.14 5.95 -17.57
N ALA A 327 -12.16 6.42 -18.28
CA ALA A 327 -11.97 7.05 -19.59
C ALA A 327 -11.19 8.37 -19.49
N ALA A 328 -11.38 9.16 -18.44
CA ALA A 328 -10.61 10.37 -18.17
C ALA A 328 -9.12 10.05 -17.95
N ILE A 329 -8.78 9.03 -17.15
CA ILE A 329 -7.39 8.55 -17.01
C ILE A 329 -6.80 8.16 -18.37
N ALA A 330 -7.55 7.41 -19.19
CA ALA A 330 -7.08 7.03 -20.53
C ALA A 330 -6.79 8.26 -21.42
N GLN A 331 -7.67 9.27 -21.35
CA GLN A 331 -7.49 10.52 -22.11
C GLN A 331 -6.25 11.28 -21.65
N LEU A 332 -6.07 11.45 -20.35
CA LEU A 332 -4.92 12.14 -19.76
C LEU A 332 -3.59 11.43 -19.99
N ALA A 333 -3.62 10.11 -20.05
CA ALA A 333 -2.46 9.29 -20.39
C ALA A 333 -2.12 9.30 -21.90
N GLY A 334 -2.97 9.90 -22.75
CA GLY A 334 -2.79 9.95 -24.21
C GLY A 334 -3.22 8.66 -24.94
N ILE A 335 -3.98 7.80 -24.27
CA ILE A 335 -4.51 6.54 -24.82
C ILE A 335 -6.04 6.54 -24.90
N GLY A 336 -6.66 7.72 -24.80
CA GLY A 336 -8.11 7.89 -24.84
C GLY A 336 -8.76 7.37 -26.11
N GLY A 337 -10.07 7.43 -26.16
CA GLY A 337 -10.89 7.02 -27.31
C GLY A 337 -11.95 8.07 -27.64
N GLY A 338 -12.68 7.87 -28.73
CA GLY A 338 -13.73 8.79 -29.16
C GLY A 338 -14.97 8.82 -28.24
N ASN A 339 -15.06 7.95 -27.25
CA ASN A 339 -16.12 7.92 -26.25
C ASN A 339 -15.65 7.17 -24.98
N VAL A 340 -16.47 7.21 -23.93
CA VAL A 340 -16.18 6.57 -22.63
C VAL A 340 -15.85 5.09 -22.77
N ARG A 341 -16.64 4.35 -23.53
CA ARG A 341 -16.42 2.91 -23.76
C ARG A 341 -15.06 2.62 -24.40
N ALA A 342 -14.68 3.39 -25.40
CA ALA A 342 -13.39 3.27 -26.05
C ALA A 342 -12.24 3.61 -25.07
N GLY A 343 -12.40 4.66 -24.28
CA GLY A 343 -11.44 5.05 -23.25
C GLY A 343 -11.18 3.93 -22.22
N VAL A 344 -12.24 3.33 -21.68
CA VAL A 344 -12.12 2.22 -20.72
C VAL A 344 -11.45 1.00 -21.37
N LYS A 345 -11.86 0.62 -22.60
CA LYS A 345 -11.22 -0.50 -23.32
C LYS A 345 -9.74 -0.26 -23.60
N ASN A 346 -9.38 0.98 -23.93
CA ASN A 346 -7.98 1.34 -24.17
C ASN A 346 -7.17 1.30 -22.87
N LEU A 347 -7.73 1.73 -21.73
CA LEU A 347 -7.07 1.59 -20.42
C LEU A 347 -6.80 0.12 -20.08
N VAL A 348 -7.80 -0.74 -20.22
CA VAL A 348 -7.65 -2.20 -19.99
C VAL A 348 -6.60 -2.80 -20.92
N ARG A 349 -6.59 -2.41 -22.19
CA ARG A 349 -5.57 -2.86 -23.15
C ARG A 349 -4.17 -2.41 -22.76
N GLU A 350 -4.01 -1.17 -22.32
CA GLU A 350 -2.70 -0.67 -21.89
C GLU A 350 -2.21 -1.38 -20.62
N ILE A 351 -3.08 -1.63 -19.64
CA ILE A 351 -2.74 -2.44 -18.46
C ILE A 351 -2.21 -3.82 -18.87
N ARG A 352 -2.89 -4.52 -19.79
CA ARG A 352 -2.46 -5.83 -20.30
C ARG A 352 -1.14 -5.77 -21.07
N LYS A 353 -0.95 -4.74 -21.88
CA LYS A 353 0.29 -4.50 -22.61
C LYS A 353 1.46 -4.25 -21.66
N MET A 354 1.24 -3.51 -20.55
CA MET A 354 2.26 -3.32 -19.52
C MET A 354 2.61 -4.64 -18.83
N GLN A 355 1.61 -5.48 -18.50
CA GLN A 355 1.85 -6.82 -17.96
C GLN A 355 2.72 -7.66 -18.91
N GLU A 356 2.41 -7.65 -20.20
CA GLU A 356 3.17 -8.38 -21.24
C GLU A 356 4.62 -7.88 -21.34
N GLN A 357 4.83 -6.57 -21.42
CA GLN A 357 6.16 -5.95 -21.50
C GLN A 357 7.02 -6.25 -20.27
N MET A 358 6.41 -6.35 -19.09
CA MET A 358 7.07 -6.70 -17.84
C MET A 358 7.14 -8.21 -17.59
N LYS A 359 6.66 -9.04 -18.53
CA LYS A 359 6.61 -10.51 -18.42
C LYS A 359 5.86 -10.99 -17.18
N MET A 360 4.82 -10.26 -16.78
CA MET A 360 3.97 -10.63 -15.66
C MET A 360 2.96 -11.71 -16.05
N PRO A 361 2.49 -12.54 -15.11
CA PRO A 361 1.44 -13.50 -15.36
C PRO A 361 0.12 -12.80 -15.72
N PHE A 362 -0.65 -13.38 -16.63
CA PHE A 362 -1.98 -12.90 -16.99
C PHE A 362 -3.10 -13.51 -16.13
N GLY A 363 -2.81 -14.66 -15.51
CA GLY A 363 -3.75 -15.37 -14.67
C GLY A 363 -3.08 -16.04 -13.46
N PHE A 364 -3.90 -16.40 -12.47
CA PHE A 364 -3.41 -17.05 -11.27
C PHE A 364 -2.86 -18.46 -11.55
N LYS A 365 -3.31 -19.17 -12.59
CA LYS A 365 -2.69 -20.41 -13.04
C LYS A 365 -1.22 -20.22 -13.44
N ASP A 366 -0.89 -19.05 -14.02
CA ASP A 366 0.48 -18.69 -14.41
C ASP A 366 1.32 -18.27 -13.19
N CYS A 367 0.69 -18.01 -12.05
CA CYS A 367 1.34 -17.81 -10.75
C CYS A 367 1.63 -19.12 -10.00
N GLY A 368 1.31 -20.27 -10.59
CA GLY A 368 1.54 -21.60 -9.99
C GLY A 368 0.41 -22.11 -9.10
N ILE A 369 -0.75 -21.44 -9.06
CA ILE A 369 -1.92 -21.95 -8.34
C ILE A 369 -2.52 -23.12 -9.11
N LEU A 370 -2.48 -24.33 -8.51
CA LEU A 370 -3.01 -25.53 -9.11
C LEU A 370 -4.56 -25.50 -9.18
N PRO A 371 -5.18 -26.11 -10.21
CA PRO A 371 -6.64 -26.13 -10.36
C PRO A 371 -7.38 -26.66 -9.14
N GLU A 372 -6.85 -27.71 -8.51
CA GLU A 372 -7.44 -28.34 -7.34
C GLU A 372 -7.39 -27.40 -6.11
N GLU A 373 -6.27 -26.73 -5.89
CA GLU A 373 -6.11 -25.74 -4.82
C GLU A 373 -7.05 -24.55 -5.02
N TYR A 374 -7.13 -24.06 -6.25
CA TYR A 374 -8.06 -23.00 -6.60
C TYR A 374 -9.50 -23.40 -6.30
N GLN A 375 -9.95 -24.57 -6.76
CA GLN A 375 -11.32 -25.05 -6.52
C GLN A 375 -11.62 -25.21 -5.02
N LYS A 376 -10.65 -25.68 -4.23
CA LYS A 376 -10.79 -25.87 -2.79
C LYS A 376 -10.92 -24.54 -2.04
N GLN A 377 -10.26 -23.47 -2.51
CA GLN A 377 -10.12 -22.22 -1.75
C GLN A 377 -10.98 -21.06 -2.26
N LYS A 378 -11.47 -21.10 -3.50
CA LYS A 378 -12.19 -19.97 -4.14
C LYS A 378 -13.36 -19.44 -3.31
N ASP A 379 -14.13 -20.32 -2.68
CA ASP A 379 -15.29 -19.93 -1.86
C ASP A 379 -14.86 -19.21 -0.57
N ALA A 380 -13.78 -19.67 0.05
CA ALA A 380 -13.21 -19.04 1.23
C ALA A 380 -12.54 -17.69 0.87
N VAL A 381 -11.93 -17.57 -0.33
CA VAL A 381 -11.43 -16.28 -0.84
C VAL A 381 -12.59 -15.32 -1.06
N ALA A 382 -13.68 -15.77 -1.69
CA ALA A 382 -14.85 -14.93 -1.94
C ALA A 382 -15.49 -14.44 -0.63
N GLN A 383 -15.64 -15.32 0.34
CA GLN A 383 -16.16 -14.94 1.67
C GLN A 383 -15.25 -13.93 2.38
N GLY A 384 -13.94 -14.16 2.35
CA GLY A 384 -12.96 -13.25 2.94
C GLY A 384 -12.95 -11.88 2.27
N ALA A 385 -13.05 -11.83 0.93
CA ALA A 385 -13.11 -10.58 0.17
C ALA A 385 -14.37 -9.75 0.53
N LEU A 386 -15.52 -10.39 0.70
CA LEU A 386 -16.76 -9.73 1.12
C LEU A 386 -16.69 -9.20 2.57
N ALA A 387 -15.85 -9.79 3.40
CA ALA A 387 -15.63 -9.34 4.78
C ALA A 387 -14.54 -8.24 4.88
N ASP A 388 -13.75 -8.05 3.83
CA ASP A 388 -12.67 -7.08 3.80
C ASP A 388 -13.20 -5.64 3.82
N ALA A 389 -12.53 -4.77 4.57
CA ALA A 389 -12.94 -3.37 4.71
C ALA A 389 -12.92 -2.59 3.39
N CYS A 390 -12.00 -2.94 2.47
CA CYS A 390 -11.84 -2.27 1.19
C CYS A 390 -13.08 -2.38 0.29
N ILE A 391 -13.87 -3.46 0.42
CA ILE A 391 -15.03 -3.67 -0.45
C ILE A 391 -16.12 -2.61 -0.27
N ARG A 392 -16.18 -2.00 0.92
CA ARG A 392 -17.22 -1.01 1.29
C ARG A 392 -17.14 0.29 0.52
N THR A 393 -16.00 0.57 -0.07
CA THR A 393 -15.72 1.80 -0.83
C THR A 393 -15.64 1.56 -2.33
N ASN A 394 -15.91 0.32 -2.78
CA ASN A 394 -15.99 0.00 -4.19
C ASN A 394 -17.13 0.80 -4.87
N PRO A 395 -16.94 1.34 -6.10
CA PRO A 395 -17.94 2.19 -6.76
C PRO A 395 -19.22 1.45 -7.18
N ARG A 396 -19.18 0.13 -7.15
CA ARG A 396 -20.28 -0.76 -7.48
C ARG A 396 -20.46 -1.78 -6.36
N ASP A 397 -21.72 -2.10 -6.05
CA ASP A 397 -22.04 -3.20 -5.14
C ASP A 397 -21.47 -4.51 -5.64
N VAL A 398 -20.97 -5.32 -4.74
CA VAL A 398 -20.27 -6.56 -5.04
C VAL A 398 -20.95 -7.73 -4.34
N SER A 399 -21.51 -8.64 -5.13
CA SER A 399 -22.08 -9.90 -4.65
C SER A 399 -21.00 -11.00 -4.56
N ARG A 400 -21.36 -12.12 -3.91
CA ARG A 400 -20.50 -13.31 -3.88
C ARG A 400 -20.26 -13.87 -5.28
N GLU A 401 -21.27 -13.85 -6.11
CA GLU A 401 -21.26 -14.30 -7.50
C GLU A 401 -20.33 -13.44 -8.34
N ASP A 402 -20.32 -12.12 -8.12
CA ASP A 402 -19.41 -11.21 -8.81
C ASP A 402 -17.94 -11.52 -8.44
N VAL A 403 -17.64 -11.75 -7.15
CA VAL A 403 -16.29 -12.14 -6.72
C VAL A 403 -15.86 -13.46 -7.34
N LEU A 404 -16.74 -14.46 -7.37
CA LEU A 404 -16.43 -15.76 -7.97
C LEU A 404 -16.20 -15.66 -9.48
N GLU A 405 -16.93 -14.81 -10.18
CA GLU A 405 -16.72 -14.56 -11.61
C GLU A 405 -15.40 -13.81 -11.87
N LEU A 406 -15.08 -12.80 -11.07
CA LEU A 406 -13.78 -12.12 -11.12
C LEU A 406 -12.62 -13.09 -10.88
N LEU A 407 -12.73 -13.94 -9.86
CA LEU A 407 -11.75 -14.97 -9.53
C LEU A 407 -11.58 -15.96 -10.67
N LYS A 408 -12.67 -16.43 -11.30
CA LYS A 408 -12.65 -17.37 -12.42
C LYS A 408 -11.93 -16.76 -13.62
N ARG A 409 -12.26 -15.53 -13.99
CA ARG A 409 -11.61 -14.80 -15.10
C ARG A 409 -10.12 -14.57 -14.83
N ALA A 410 -9.79 -14.11 -13.63
CA ALA A 410 -8.42 -13.88 -13.19
C ALA A 410 -7.62 -15.19 -13.08
N TYR A 411 -8.25 -16.31 -12.70
CA TYR A 411 -7.58 -17.61 -12.71
C TYR A 411 -7.21 -18.06 -14.11
N GLN A 412 -8.12 -17.91 -15.06
CA GLN A 412 -7.91 -18.34 -16.45
C GLN A 412 -6.92 -17.48 -17.22
N GLY A 413 -6.77 -16.21 -16.84
CA GLY A 413 -5.90 -15.27 -17.56
C GLY A 413 -6.41 -14.98 -18.96
N ILE A 414 -7.71 -14.76 -19.15
CA ILE A 414 -8.30 -14.50 -20.47
C ILE A 414 -7.77 -13.15 -20.98
N ARG A 415 -7.13 -13.19 -22.16
CA ARG A 415 -6.55 -12.02 -22.86
C ARG A 415 -7.61 -11.18 -23.54
#